data_b2479f79ccad65aa443b6b8c07dfae9c
#
_entry.id   b2479f79ccad65aa443b6b8c07dfae9c
#
_cell.length_a   1.000
_cell.length_b   1.000
_cell.length_c   1.000
_cell.angle_alpha   90.00
_cell.angle_beta   90.00
_cell.angle_gamma   90.00
#
_symmetry.space_group_name_H-M   'P 1'
#
loop_
_entity.id
_entity.type
_entity.pdbx_description
1 polymer ?
#
loop_
_entity_poly.entity_id
_entity_poly.type
_entity_poly.pdbx_seq_one_letter_code
_entity_poly.pdbx_strand_id
1 'polypeptide(L)'
;IDETTTALSQKGRELIYQIMDRLKDENKVVIFISHDLDELTEHCNTVTVLRDGVYIKTLHGEEIQPDVMRQLMIGREVQDNYYRDDYDDYRGGEDVITVENVCTEGGLKNVSFALKKGEILGIGGLTDSGMHDLGRTVFGLEKCEKGSVYLSSSSEKIQSPQKAIRHKIGYVSKNRDKESILNQSNIMDNICLPSYDKIKQGIYIAPKAEKI
;
A
#
# COMPACT_ATOMS: atom_id res chain seq x y z
N ILE A 1 -11.05 19.71 -4.91
CA ILE A 1 -10.78 18.61 -3.97
C ILE A 1 -10.16 17.50 -4.82
N ASP A 2 -8.89 17.22 -4.63
CA ASP A 2 -8.12 16.30 -5.46
C ASP A 2 -7.52 15.20 -4.58
N GLU A 3 -8.06 13.98 -4.70
CA GLU A 3 -7.67 12.75 -3.97
C GLU A 3 -7.47 12.90 -2.45
N THR A 4 -8.06 13.95 -1.84
CA THR A 4 -7.82 14.30 -0.44
C THR A 4 -8.40 13.25 0.53
N THR A 5 -9.46 12.55 0.13
CA THR A 5 -10.16 11.56 0.94
C THR A 5 -9.35 10.30 1.21
N THR A 6 -8.45 9.94 0.30
CA THR A 6 -7.60 8.73 0.41
C THR A 6 -6.70 8.74 1.65
N ALA A 7 -6.26 9.93 2.09
CA ALA A 7 -5.37 10.08 3.24
C ALA A 7 -6.11 10.33 4.57
N LEU A 8 -7.45 10.48 4.54
CA LEU A 8 -8.24 10.83 5.70
C LEU A 8 -8.84 9.60 6.39
N SER A 9 -9.04 9.75 7.72
CA SER A 9 -9.89 8.83 8.48
C SER A 9 -11.35 8.94 8.02
N GLN A 10 -12.20 7.98 8.38
CA GLN A 10 -13.62 8.03 8.04
C GLN A 10 -14.30 9.33 8.47
N LYS A 11 -14.02 9.79 9.71
CA LYS A 11 -14.53 11.08 10.20
C LYS A 11 -14.05 12.29 9.36
N GLY A 12 -12.82 12.22 8.88
CA GLY A 12 -12.26 13.23 7.98
C GLY A 12 -12.96 13.26 6.63
N ARG A 13 -13.27 12.10 6.06
CA ARG A 13 -14.04 11.99 4.82
C ARG A 13 -15.45 12.53 4.97
N GLU A 14 -16.16 12.13 6.04
CA GLU A 14 -17.49 12.64 6.35
C GLU A 14 -17.53 14.18 6.45
N LEU A 15 -16.49 14.79 7.04
CA LEU A 15 -16.39 16.25 7.10
C LEU A 15 -16.24 16.88 5.71
N ILE A 16 -15.45 16.29 4.83
CA ILE A 16 -15.29 16.76 3.44
C ILE A 16 -16.63 16.69 2.71
N TYR A 17 -17.38 15.59 2.85
CA TYR A 17 -18.69 15.44 2.20
C TYR A 17 -19.69 16.48 2.73
N GLN A 18 -19.74 16.74 4.03
CA GLN A 18 -20.57 17.81 4.59
C GLN A 18 -20.20 19.20 4.05
N ILE A 19 -18.91 19.45 3.83
CA ILE A 19 -18.46 20.70 3.20
C ILE A 19 -18.92 20.77 1.74
N MET A 20 -18.84 19.67 0.99
CA MET A 20 -19.32 19.61 -0.39
C MET A 20 -20.81 19.88 -0.48
N ASP A 21 -21.62 19.25 0.37
CA ASP A 21 -23.07 19.45 0.42
C ASP A 21 -23.43 20.89 0.74
N ARG A 22 -22.78 21.49 1.76
CA ARG A 22 -22.98 22.90 2.09
C ARG A 22 -22.64 23.84 0.93
N LEU A 23 -21.52 23.60 0.23
CA LEU A 23 -21.14 24.39 -0.93
C LEU A 23 -22.15 24.27 -2.06
N LYS A 24 -22.71 23.09 -2.27
CA LYS A 24 -23.79 22.84 -3.22
C LYS A 24 -25.04 23.63 -2.85
N ASP A 25 -25.44 23.64 -1.59
CA ASP A 25 -26.59 24.40 -1.10
C ASP A 25 -26.39 25.91 -1.26
N GLU A 26 -25.16 26.37 -1.18
CA GLU A 26 -24.77 27.77 -1.46
C GLU A 26 -24.67 28.09 -2.97
N ASN A 27 -25.11 27.19 -3.86
CA ASN A 27 -24.98 27.30 -5.31
C ASN A 27 -23.51 27.46 -5.79
N LYS A 28 -22.56 26.88 -5.07
CA LYS A 28 -21.16 26.80 -5.49
C LYS A 28 -20.92 25.56 -6.34
N VAL A 29 -19.91 25.63 -7.19
CA VAL A 29 -19.44 24.47 -7.96
C VAL A 29 -18.31 23.78 -7.20
N VAL A 30 -18.40 22.47 -7.06
CA VAL A 30 -17.33 21.63 -6.48
C VAL A 30 -16.81 20.69 -7.57
N ILE A 31 -15.51 20.72 -7.79
CA ILE A 31 -14.82 19.71 -8.60
C ILE A 31 -14.15 18.75 -7.62
N PHE A 32 -14.56 17.47 -7.69
CA PHE A 32 -14.06 16.41 -6.83
C PHE A 32 -13.38 15.35 -7.71
N ILE A 33 -12.12 15.06 -7.41
CA ILE A 33 -11.32 14.05 -8.09
C ILE A 33 -11.05 12.93 -7.11
N SER A 34 -11.47 11.71 -7.46
CA SER A 34 -11.25 10.51 -6.69
C SER A 34 -11.13 9.29 -7.61
N HIS A 35 -10.44 8.27 -7.17
CA HIS A 35 -10.45 6.94 -7.77
C HIS A 35 -11.35 5.95 -6.99
N ASP A 36 -11.94 6.40 -5.90
CA ASP A 36 -12.93 5.65 -5.14
C ASP A 36 -14.31 5.82 -5.81
N LEU A 37 -14.78 4.73 -6.42
CA LEU A 37 -16.02 4.77 -7.22
C LEU A 37 -17.26 4.92 -6.36
N ASP A 38 -17.22 4.44 -5.10
CA ASP A 38 -18.33 4.55 -4.17
C ASP A 38 -18.50 6.02 -3.75
N GLU A 39 -17.40 6.74 -3.46
CA GLU A 39 -17.43 8.18 -3.20
C GLU A 39 -18.04 8.98 -4.36
N LEU A 40 -17.64 8.65 -5.60
CA LEU A 40 -18.15 9.33 -6.79
C LEU A 40 -19.64 9.05 -6.98
N THR A 41 -20.09 7.83 -6.72
CA THR A 41 -21.48 7.42 -6.85
C THR A 41 -22.37 8.11 -5.82
N GLU A 42 -21.90 8.22 -4.57
CA GLU A 42 -22.70 8.78 -3.48
C GLU A 42 -22.77 10.31 -3.49
N HIS A 43 -21.70 10.98 -3.92
CA HIS A 43 -21.56 12.43 -3.71
C HIS A 43 -21.55 13.27 -4.99
N CYS A 44 -21.44 12.67 -6.18
CA CYS A 44 -21.37 13.42 -7.43
C CYS A 44 -22.68 13.40 -8.23
N ASN A 45 -23.07 14.54 -8.78
CA ASN A 45 -24.23 14.64 -9.70
C ASN A 45 -23.85 14.29 -11.14
N THR A 46 -22.59 14.47 -11.49
CA THR A 46 -22.01 14.24 -12.81
C THR A 46 -20.60 13.72 -12.63
N VAL A 47 -20.23 12.67 -13.37
CA VAL A 47 -18.89 12.10 -13.34
C VAL A 47 -18.30 12.08 -14.75
N THR A 48 -17.15 12.70 -14.93
CA THR A 48 -16.38 12.64 -16.17
C THR A 48 -15.23 11.65 -16.03
N VAL A 49 -15.23 10.63 -16.87
CA VAL A 49 -14.19 9.61 -16.87
C VAL A 49 -13.08 9.99 -17.85
N LEU A 50 -11.86 10.00 -17.32
CA LEU A 50 -10.62 10.17 -18.09
C LEU A 50 -9.81 8.87 -18.05
N ARG A 51 -9.14 8.54 -19.14
CA ARG A 51 -8.20 7.42 -19.23
C ARG A 51 -6.99 7.84 -20.06
N ASP A 52 -5.80 7.68 -19.53
CA ASP A 52 -4.54 8.05 -20.18
C ASP A 52 -4.52 9.51 -20.68
N GLY A 53 -5.12 10.42 -19.91
CA GLY A 53 -5.26 11.84 -20.27
C GLY A 53 -6.32 12.15 -21.32
N VAL A 54 -7.08 11.15 -21.79
CA VAL A 54 -8.11 11.31 -22.82
C VAL A 54 -9.50 11.27 -22.18
N TYR A 55 -10.37 12.16 -22.61
CA TYR A 55 -11.79 12.14 -22.27
C TYR A 55 -12.46 10.88 -22.85
N ILE A 56 -13.17 10.14 -22.02
CA ILE A 56 -13.90 8.93 -22.41
C ILE A 56 -15.40 9.19 -22.47
N LYS A 57 -16.02 9.54 -21.35
CA LYS A 57 -17.46 9.78 -21.26
C LYS A 57 -17.78 10.61 -20.01
N THR A 58 -18.87 11.37 -20.08
CA THR A 58 -19.51 11.98 -18.92
C THR A 58 -20.80 11.23 -18.60
N LEU A 59 -20.96 10.85 -17.33
CA LEU A 59 -22.10 10.12 -16.79
C LEU A 59 -22.96 11.06 -15.96
N HIS A 60 -24.29 10.84 -15.98
CA HIS A 60 -25.26 11.67 -15.27
C HIS A 60 -26.26 10.78 -14.52
N GLY A 61 -26.62 11.18 -13.30
CA GLY A 61 -27.70 10.55 -12.51
C GLY A 61 -27.57 9.02 -12.43
N GLU A 62 -28.52 8.28 -12.92
CA GLU A 62 -28.56 6.81 -12.86
C GLU A 62 -27.46 6.08 -13.65
N GLU A 63 -26.77 6.78 -14.57
CA GLU A 63 -25.61 6.21 -15.27
C GLU A 63 -24.37 6.11 -14.36
N ILE A 64 -24.34 6.84 -13.23
CA ILE A 64 -23.21 6.86 -12.29
C ILE A 64 -23.28 5.58 -11.45
N GLN A 65 -22.69 4.52 -11.98
CA GLN A 65 -22.62 3.22 -11.34
C GLN A 65 -21.16 2.75 -11.29
N PRO A 66 -20.71 2.14 -10.18
CA PRO A 66 -19.32 1.70 -10.01
C PRO A 66 -18.84 0.81 -11.16
N ASP A 67 -19.65 -0.13 -11.63
CA ASP A 67 -19.26 -1.05 -12.69
C ASP A 67 -19.13 -0.37 -14.05
N VAL A 68 -20.04 0.58 -14.37
CA VAL A 68 -19.95 1.39 -15.58
C VAL A 68 -18.69 2.25 -15.57
N MET A 69 -18.43 2.94 -14.47
CA MET A 69 -17.22 3.74 -14.30
C MET A 69 -15.97 2.90 -14.43
N ARG A 70 -15.92 1.74 -13.77
CA ARG A 70 -14.79 0.80 -13.81
C ARG A 70 -14.51 0.33 -15.24
N GLN A 71 -15.53 -0.06 -15.98
CA GLN A 71 -15.42 -0.48 -17.38
C GLN A 71 -14.85 0.65 -18.27
N LEU A 72 -15.34 1.86 -18.11
CA LEU A 72 -14.85 3.02 -18.86
C LEU A 72 -13.39 3.37 -18.53
N MET A 73 -12.99 3.26 -17.25
CA MET A 73 -11.62 3.52 -16.80
C MET A 73 -10.63 2.48 -17.33
N ILE A 74 -11.01 1.20 -17.32
CA ILE A 74 -10.13 0.09 -17.73
C ILE A 74 -10.15 -0.09 -19.26
N GLY A 75 -11.27 0.19 -19.90
CA GLY A 75 -11.43 0.09 -21.37
C GLY A 75 -11.59 -1.31 -21.92
N ARG A 76 -11.87 -2.29 -21.08
CA ARG A 76 -12.21 -3.68 -21.43
C ARG A 76 -13.30 -4.17 -20.49
N GLU A 77 -14.10 -5.12 -20.93
CA GLU A 77 -15.04 -5.80 -20.04
C GLU A 77 -14.27 -6.44 -18.89
N VAL A 78 -14.61 -6.04 -17.66
CA VAL A 78 -14.16 -6.72 -16.47
C VAL A 78 -15.01 -7.97 -16.37
N GLN A 79 -14.46 -9.13 -16.68
CA GLN A 79 -15.14 -10.39 -16.39
C GLN A 79 -15.30 -10.49 -14.87
N ASP A 80 -16.48 -10.92 -14.42
CA ASP A 80 -16.91 -10.95 -13.01
C ASP A 80 -16.04 -11.79 -12.05
N ASN A 81 -14.98 -12.41 -12.53
CA ASN A 81 -14.04 -13.20 -11.73
C ASN A 81 -12.95 -12.34 -11.07
N TYR A 82 -13.33 -11.26 -10.38
CA TYR A 82 -12.37 -10.43 -9.64
C TYR A 82 -11.99 -11.04 -8.29
N TYR A 83 -12.80 -11.95 -7.77
CA TYR A 83 -12.49 -12.69 -6.55
C TYR A 83 -11.84 -14.02 -6.93
N ARG A 84 -10.76 -14.35 -6.25
CA ARG A 84 -10.14 -15.67 -6.38
C ARG A 84 -11.17 -16.73 -5.98
N ASP A 85 -11.58 -17.54 -6.93
CA ASP A 85 -12.39 -18.73 -6.68
C ASP A 85 -11.50 -19.94 -6.31
N ASP A 86 -10.18 -19.80 -6.54
CA ASP A 86 -9.15 -20.80 -6.27
C ASP A 86 -8.55 -20.64 -4.87
N TYR A 87 -9.40 -20.64 -3.86
CA TYR A 87 -8.93 -20.76 -2.47
C TYR A 87 -8.40 -22.19 -2.26
N ASP A 88 -7.17 -22.42 -2.67
CA ASP A 88 -6.45 -23.55 -2.15
C ASP A 88 -6.25 -23.34 -0.65
N ASP A 89 -6.80 -24.25 0.12
CA ASP A 89 -6.70 -24.29 1.56
C ASP A 89 -5.22 -24.50 1.92
N TYR A 90 -4.44 -23.41 1.96
CA TYR A 90 -3.02 -23.45 2.27
C TYR A 90 -2.81 -23.92 3.69
N ARG A 91 -2.71 -25.25 3.87
CA ARG A 91 -2.67 -25.92 5.18
C ARG A 91 -1.27 -26.31 5.62
N GLY A 92 -0.31 -25.49 5.44
CA GLY A 92 0.91 -25.81 6.16
C GLY A 92 2.16 -25.91 5.33
N GLY A 93 2.99 -24.93 5.49
CA GLY A 93 4.43 -24.93 5.28
C GLY A 93 5.12 -24.77 6.63
N GLU A 94 6.44 -24.88 6.61
CA GLU A 94 7.26 -24.50 7.75
C GLU A 94 7.11 -23.02 8.03
N ASP A 95 7.08 -22.64 9.29
CA ASP A 95 7.10 -21.25 9.71
C ASP A 95 8.44 -20.62 9.28
N VAL A 96 8.36 -19.47 8.60
CA VAL A 96 9.53 -18.73 8.10
C VAL A 96 9.86 -17.55 8.99
N ILE A 97 8.82 -16.81 9.37
CA ILE A 97 8.92 -15.66 10.28
C ILE A 97 7.94 -15.88 11.42
N THR A 98 8.41 -15.69 12.64
CA THR A 98 7.57 -15.70 13.82
C THR A 98 7.62 -14.35 14.52
N VAL A 99 6.45 -13.85 14.84
CA VAL A 99 6.23 -12.63 15.62
C VAL A 99 5.65 -13.05 16.97
N GLU A 100 6.32 -12.73 18.06
CA GLU A 100 5.91 -13.14 19.41
C GLU A 100 5.75 -11.95 20.35
N ASN A 101 4.54 -11.77 20.85
CA ASN A 101 4.17 -10.82 21.92
C ASN A 101 4.72 -9.40 21.66
N VAL A 102 4.73 -8.99 20.39
CA VAL A 102 5.32 -7.72 19.97
C VAL A 102 4.49 -6.54 20.47
N CYS A 103 5.16 -5.63 21.18
CA CYS A 103 4.66 -4.29 21.51
C CYS A 103 5.65 -3.26 20.97
N THR A 104 5.13 -2.13 20.48
CA THR A 104 5.94 -1.00 20.00
C THR A 104 5.43 0.31 20.60
N GLU A 105 6.28 1.33 20.61
CA GLU A 105 5.89 2.70 20.98
C GLU A 105 4.78 3.24 20.07
N GLY A 106 4.80 2.85 18.77
CA GLY A 106 3.82 3.23 17.76
C GLY A 106 2.42 2.63 17.95
N GLY A 107 2.20 1.78 18.95
CA GLY A 107 0.87 1.33 19.38
C GLY A 107 0.55 -0.14 19.16
N LEU A 108 1.46 -0.97 18.68
CA LEU A 108 1.25 -2.42 18.67
C LEU A 108 1.20 -2.96 20.09
N LYS A 109 0.23 -3.82 20.38
CA LYS A 109 0.01 -4.38 21.72
C LYS A 109 -0.14 -5.89 21.62
N ASN A 110 0.88 -6.61 22.06
CA ASN A 110 0.88 -8.07 22.22
C ASN A 110 0.50 -8.83 20.95
N VAL A 111 1.10 -8.44 19.81
CA VAL A 111 0.83 -9.04 18.50
C VAL A 111 1.67 -10.31 18.36
N SER A 112 1.02 -11.42 18.00
CA SER A 112 1.68 -12.70 17.75
C SER A 112 1.06 -13.41 16.55
N PHE A 113 1.91 -13.87 15.63
CA PHE A 113 1.54 -14.73 14.49
C PHE A 113 2.80 -15.37 13.90
N ALA A 114 2.60 -16.36 13.05
CA ALA A 114 3.66 -16.92 12.24
C ALA A 114 3.29 -16.81 10.75
N LEU A 115 4.30 -16.58 9.92
CA LEU A 115 4.20 -16.58 8.47
C LEU A 115 4.84 -17.85 7.93
N LYS A 116 4.11 -18.58 7.10
CA LYS A 116 4.53 -19.87 6.55
C LYS A 116 5.13 -19.70 5.15
N LYS A 117 5.96 -20.65 4.78
CA LYS A 117 6.57 -20.70 3.45
C LYS A 117 5.49 -20.85 2.37
N GLY A 118 5.48 -19.94 1.40
CA GLY A 118 4.50 -19.91 0.30
C GLY A 118 3.14 -19.27 0.65
N GLU A 119 2.97 -18.80 1.89
CA GLU A 119 1.76 -18.14 2.35
C GLU A 119 1.71 -16.66 1.90
N ILE A 120 0.52 -16.19 1.60
CA ILE A 120 0.20 -14.76 1.50
C ILE A 120 -0.69 -14.42 2.69
N LEU A 121 -0.09 -13.86 3.74
CA LEU A 121 -0.82 -13.45 4.94
C LEU A 121 -1.37 -12.02 4.76
N GLY A 122 -2.69 -11.88 4.74
CA GLY A 122 -3.36 -10.58 4.74
C GLY A 122 -3.44 -10.01 6.16
N ILE A 123 -3.08 -8.73 6.33
CA ILE A 123 -3.20 -8.00 7.57
C ILE A 123 -4.10 -6.80 7.32
N GLY A 124 -5.27 -6.78 7.96
CA GLY A 124 -6.26 -5.73 7.84
C GLY A 124 -6.51 -5.02 9.16
N GLY A 125 -6.98 -3.79 9.08
CA GLY A 125 -7.35 -2.99 10.25
C GLY A 125 -7.75 -1.57 9.85
N LEU A 126 -8.31 -0.83 10.81
CA LEU A 126 -8.59 0.60 10.64
C LEU A 126 -7.27 1.38 10.50
N THR A 127 -7.35 2.60 10.00
CA THR A 127 -6.19 3.47 9.71
C THR A 127 -5.20 3.55 10.87
N ASP A 128 -5.70 3.64 12.10
CA ASP A 128 -4.88 3.78 13.32
C ASP A 128 -4.69 2.46 14.08
N SER A 129 -4.91 1.32 13.43
CA SER A 129 -4.80 -0.01 14.06
C SER A 129 -3.36 -0.48 14.27
N GLY A 130 -2.37 0.22 13.74
CA GLY A 130 -0.96 -0.19 13.78
C GLY A 130 -0.55 -1.18 12.69
N MET A 131 -1.41 -1.51 11.72
CA MET A 131 -1.06 -2.48 10.66
C MET A 131 0.18 -2.07 9.86
N HIS A 132 0.40 -0.75 9.65
CA HIS A 132 1.61 -0.26 8.96
C HIS A 132 2.86 -0.39 9.84
N ASP A 133 2.73 -0.14 11.14
CA ASP A 133 3.82 -0.29 12.10
C ASP A 133 4.24 -1.75 12.23
N LEU A 134 3.31 -2.68 12.07
CA LEU A 134 3.62 -4.10 12.04
C LEU A 134 4.55 -4.47 10.88
N GLY A 135 4.28 -4.02 9.66
CA GLY A 135 5.17 -4.23 8.52
C GLY A 135 6.56 -3.64 8.75
N ARG A 136 6.64 -2.43 9.30
CA ARG A 136 7.89 -1.76 9.68
C ARG A 136 8.65 -2.56 10.74
N THR A 137 7.94 -3.08 11.73
CA THR A 137 8.52 -3.88 12.83
C THR A 137 9.08 -5.21 12.31
N VAL A 138 8.34 -5.91 11.45
CA VAL A 138 8.80 -7.18 10.83
C VAL A 138 10.06 -6.96 10.00
N PHE A 139 10.18 -5.82 9.33
CA PHE A 139 11.38 -5.47 8.58
C PHE A 139 12.52 -4.90 9.45
N GLY A 140 12.26 -4.60 10.73
CA GLY A 140 13.24 -4.08 11.67
C GLY A 140 13.48 -2.58 11.57
N LEU A 141 12.57 -1.80 10.94
CA LEU A 141 12.55 -0.34 10.96
C LEU A 141 12.04 0.21 12.27
N GLU A 142 11.08 -0.49 12.88
CA GLU A 142 10.51 -0.15 14.18
C GLU A 142 11.04 -1.13 15.24
N LYS A 143 11.37 -0.62 16.43
CA LYS A 143 11.90 -1.42 17.51
C LYS A 143 10.79 -2.04 18.36
N CYS A 144 10.94 -3.30 18.70
CA CYS A 144 10.09 -3.92 19.70
C CYS A 144 10.47 -3.44 21.10
N GLU A 145 9.52 -2.89 21.85
CA GLU A 145 9.67 -2.67 23.30
C GLU A 145 9.58 -3.98 24.07
N LYS A 146 8.65 -4.85 23.65
CA LYS A 146 8.46 -6.21 24.17
C LYS A 146 8.28 -7.17 23.01
N GLY A 147 8.55 -8.44 23.28
CA GLY A 147 8.47 -9.48 22.27
C GLY A 147 9.61 -9.43 21.26
N SER A 148 9.46 -10.13 20.18
CA SER A 148 10.47 -10.18 19.12
C SER A 148 9.92 -10.72 17.80
N VAL A 149 10.59 -10.33 16.71
CA VAL A 149 10.42 -10.91 15.38
C VAL A 149 11.69 -11.72 15.10
N TYR A 150 11.53 -12.94 14.64
CA TYR A 150 12.66 -13.81 14.32
C TYR A 150 12.39 -14.76 13.17
N LEU A 151 13.47 -15.24 12.58
CA LEU A 151 13.42 -16.33 11.62
C LEU A 151 13.20 -17.64 12.33
N SER A 152 12.15 -18.35 11.97
CA SER A 152 11.76 -19.61 12.62
C SER A 152 12.83 -20.69 12.50
N SER A 153 13.56 -20.74 11.37
CA SER A 153 14.58 -21.75 11.08
C SER A 153 15.86 -21.62 11.93
N SER A 154 16.21 -20.40 12.34
CA SER A 154 17.49 -20.13 13.06
C SER A 154 17.28 -19.48 14.40
N SER A 155 16.05 -19.10 14.75
CA SER A 155 15.72 -18.28 15.92
C SER A 155 16.50 -16.96 15.98
N GLU A 156 17.02 -16.49 14.84
CA GLU A 156 17.72 -15.22 14.77
C GLU A 156 16.74 -14.07 14.76
N LYS A 157 16.94 -13.12 15.68
CA LYS A 157 16.07 -11.94 15.81
C LYS A 157 16.33 -10.92 14.70
N ILE A 158 15.27 -10.45 14.09
CA ILE A 158 15.30 -9.37 13.11
C ILE A 158 15.17 -8.05 13.87
N GLN A 159 16.26 -7.31 14.00
CA GLN A 159 16.34 -6.08 14.80
C GLN A 159 16.78 -4.87 13.99
N SER A 160 17.00 -5.06 12.69
CA SER A 160 17.37 -3.98 11.78
C SER A 160 17.07 -4.34 10.32
N PRO A 161 16.86 -3.34 9.44
CA PRO A 161 16.68 -3.56 8.01
C PRO A 161 17.84 -4.32 7.36
N GLN A 162 19.06 -4.07 7.82
CA GLN A 162 20.25 -4.74 7.29
C GLN A 162 20.21 -6.25 7.56
N LYS A 163 19.71 -6.66 8.73
CA LYS A 163 19.49 -8.08 9.03
C LYS A 163 18.38 -8.66 8.17
N ALA A 164 17.24 -7.97 8.05
CA ALA A 164 16.14 -8.38 7.19
C ALA A 164 16.59 -8.62 5.74
N ILE A 165 17.34 -7.68 5.17
CA ILE A 165 17.86 -7.77 3.79
C ILE A 165 18.83 -8.97 3.64
N ARG A 166 19.72 -9.21 4.61
CA ARG A 166 20.62 -10.39 4.58
C ARG A 166 19.85 -11.70 4.53
N HIS A 167 18.71 -11.75 5.17
CA HIS A 167 17.79 -12.90 5.15
C HIS A 167 16.76 -12.85 4.01
N LYS A 168 16.97 -11.99 3.00
CA LYS A 168 16.14 -11.85 1.81
C LYS A 168 14.70 -11.43 2.10
N ILE A 169 14.48 -10.70 3.19
CA ILE A 169 13.20 -10.05 3.48
C ILE A 169 13.21 -8.70 2.80
N GLY A 170 12.24 -8.45 1.93
CA GLY A 170 11.98 -7.16 1.29
C GLY A 170 10.84 -6.42 1.97
N TYR A 171 10.83 -5.10 1.87
CA TYR A 171 9.77 -4.25 2.39
C TYR A 171 9.35 -3.23 1.33
N VAL A 172 8.04 -3.14 1.07
CA VAL A 172 7.45 -2.13 0.20
C VAL A 172 6.65 -1.18 1.08
N SER A 173 7.13 0.06 1.19
CA SER A 173 6.53 1.06 2.06
C SER A 173 5.24 1.65 1.47
N LYS A 174 4.28 2.00 2.35
CA LYS A 174 3.11 2.81 1.99
C LYS A 174 3.54 4.20 1.52
N ASN A 175 4.53 4.80 2.16
CA ASN A 175 5.00 6.15 1.87
C ASN A 175 6.24 6.11 0.97
N ARG A 176 6.01 5.88 -0.33
CA ARG A 176 7.07 5.74 -1.34
C ARG A 176 8.05 6.89 -1.32
N ASP A 177 7.55 8.12 -1.31
CA ASP A 177 8.34 9.33 -1.49
C ASP A 177 9.29 9.61 -0.34
N LYS A 178 8.93 9.17 0.87
CA LYS A 178 9.75 9.38 2.08
C LYS A 178 10.66 8.20 2.41
N GLU A 179 10.25 6.99 2.05
CA GLU A 179 10.89 5.77 2.58
C GLU A 179 11.50 4.87 1.50
N SER A 180 11.08 5.00 0.23
CA SER A 180 11.45 4.02 -0.81
C SER A 180 12.13 4.61 -2.02
N ILE A 181 12.10 5.93 -2.22
CA ILE A 181 12.63 6.58 -3.41
C ILE A 181 13.61 7.68 -3.00
N LEU A 182 14.76 7.72 -3.66
CA LEU A 182 15.68 8.84 -3.63
C LEU A 182 15.22 9.88 -4.66
N ASN A 183 14.39 10.83 -4.23
CA ASN A 183 13.72 11.80 -5.10
C ASN A 183 14.66 12.67 -5.93
N GLN A 184 15.92 12.84 -5.48
CA GLN A 184 16.94 13.63 -6.18
C GLN A 184 17.84 12.79 -7.10
N SER A 185 17.67 11.46 -7.11
CA SER A 185 18.43 10.54 -7.93
C SER A 185 17.64 10.13 -9.17
N ASN A 186 18.34 9.68 -10.19
CA ASN A 186 17.69 9.18 -11.41
C ASN A 186 17.06 7.78 -11.17
N ILE A 187 16.32 7.29 -12.16
CA ILE A 187 15.63 6.00 -12.10
C ILE A 187 16.62 4.85 -11.96
N MET A 188 17.73 4.91 -12.68
CA MET A 188 18.77 3.87 -12.66
C MET A 188 19.36 3.71 -11.26
N ASP A 189 19.72 4.81 -10.60
CA ASP A 189 20.26 4.79 -9.23
C ASP A 189 19.26 4.17 -8.26
N ASN A 190 17.96 4.54 -8.37
CA ASN A 190 16.92 3.98 -7.53
C ASN A 190 16.75 2.47 -7.73
N ILE A 191 16.82 1.99 -8.97
CA ILE A 191 16.72 0.55 -9.28
C ILE A 191 17.97 -0.20 -8.80
N CYS A 192 19.15 0.38 -8.99
CA CYS A 192 20.42 -0.27 -8.67
C CYS A 192 20.78 -0.25 -7.18
N LEU A 193 20.24 0.71 -6.40
CA LEU A 193 20.57 0.91 -5.00
C LEU A 193 20.57 -0.37 -4.14
N PRO A 194 19.55 -1.24 -4.21
CA PRO A 194 19.53 -2.48 -3.43
C PRO A 194 20.60 -3.50 -3.85
N SER A 195 21.21 -3.30 -5.00
CA SER A 195 22.21 -4.20 -5.59
C SER A 195 23.63 -3.67 -5.52
N TYR A 196 23.86 -2.46 -5.01
CA TYR A 196 25.17 -1.84 -4.98
C TYR A 196 26.23 -2.69 -4.27
N ASP A 197 25.88 -3.36 -3.20
CA ASP A 197 26.80 -4.30 -2.53
C ASP A 197 27.26 -5.47 -3.41
N LYS A 198 26.47 -5.84 -4.41
CA LYS A 198 26.82 -6.92 -5.34
C LYS A 198 27.61 -6.47 -6.55
N ILE A 199 27.42 -5.22 -6.97
CA ILE A 199 28.03 -4.67 -8.18
C ILE A 199 29.24 -3.78 -7.90
N LYS A 200 29.51 -3.44 -6.65
CA LYS A 200 30.68 -2.67 -6.25
C LYS A 200 31.98 -3.44 -6.44
N GLN A 201 33.01 -2.76 -6.89
CA GLN A 201 34.39 -3.23 -6.96
C GLN A 201 35.22 -2.42 -5.96
N GLY A 202 35.44 -2.95 -4.77
CA GLY A 202 36.06 -2.20 -3.67
C GLY A 202 35.14 -1.07 -3.21
N ILE A 203 35.60 0.19 -3.31
CA ILE A 203 34.87 1.42 -2.95
C ILE A 203 34.14 2.05 -4.14
N TYR A 204 34.29 1.51 -5.36
CA TYR A 204 33.74 2.10 -6.58
C TYR A 204 32.67 1.18 -7.20
N ILE A 205 31.69 1.79 -7.85
CA ILE A 205 30.72 1.13 -8.72
C ILE A 205 31.12 1.47 -10.16
N ALA A 206 31.41 0.44 -10.97
CA ALA A 206 31.76 0.67 -12.36
C ALA A 206 30.52 1.14 -13.14
N PRO A 207 30.58 2.24 -13.93
CA PRO A 207 29.42 2.75 -14.68
C PRO A 207 28.79 1.73 -15.64
N LYS A 208 29.52 0.68 -16.03
CA LYS A 208 29.00 -0.42 -16.86
C LYS A 208 28.19 -1.44 -16.07
N ALA A 209 28.39 -1.55 -14.76
CA ALA A 209 27.68 -2.51 -13.91
C ALA A 209 26.23 -2.09 -13.60
N GLU A 210 25.90 -0.82 -13.80
CA GLU A 210 24.56 -0.28 -13.63
C GLU A 210 23.68 -0.44 -14.89
N LYS A 211 24.28 -0.87 -16.00
CA LYS A 211 23.60 -1.00 -17.31
C LYS A 211 23.15 -2.44 -17.63
N ILE A 212 23.22 -3.34 -16.65
CA ILE A 212 22.72 -4.70 -16.76
C ILE A 212 21.28 -4.70 -16.23
#